data_8dc8329d98901972210b7c0eb553de96
#
_entry.id   8dc8329d98901972210b7c0eb553de96
#
_cell.length_a   1.000
_cell.length_b   1.000
_cell.length_c   1.000
_cell.angle_alpha   90.00
_cell.angle_beta   90.00
_cell.angle_gamma   90.00
#
_symmetry.space_group_name_H-M   'P 1'
#
loop_
_entity.id
_entity.type
_entity.pdbx_description
1 polymer ?
#
loop_
_entity_poly.entity_id
_entity_poly.type
_entity_poly.pdbx_seq_one_letter_code
_entity_poly.pdbx_strand_id
1 'polypeptide(L)'
;SSAASDVYKRQVRRNLIETASDIITKTYDEEDVNSLLDNAEKNILNVVRARSVGDFVPISEILRRAQAKLEELAKNKRSITGIETGFPDFDKITTGFQGGEMIILAARPGMGKTALALNMAAYAATHTKKAVAIFNLEMSAEMLINRMISSIGQIDAYKLQTGNMQEKDWKRYNEALSQLADTNIYIEDNAGVTAQEIRAKCRRLANSENGLGLVVIDYLQLVSSGSRRVESRQVEVSEISRSLKTMALELGVPVIALSQLSRSAEKRESNQPMLADLRESGSLEQDADMVLFINRKDYYEKAKDFNQKIVPAELIIAKHRKGGLGTVN
;
A
#
# COMPACT_ATOMS: atom_id res chain seq x y z
N SER A 1 -30.92 -30.60 2.41
CA SER A 1 -30.04 -29.44 2.69
C SER A 1 -29.79 -29.21 4.18
N SER A 2 -30.64 -29.66 5.09
CA SER A 2 -30.50 -29.54 6.55
C SER A 2 -29.31 -30.36 7.09
N ALA A 3 -29.18 -31.61 6.71
CA ALA A 3 -28.18 -32.55 7.24
C ALA A 3 -26.72 -32.10 6.93
N ALA A 4 -26.43 -31.59 5.75
CA ALA A 4 -25.10 -31.08 5.38
C ALA A 4 -24.71 -29.83 6.19
N SER A 5 -25.70 -28.94 6.48
CA SER A 5 -25.50 -27.78 7.34
C SER A 5 -25.18 -28.19 8.79
N ASP A 6 -25.80 -29.27 9.30
CA ASP A 6 -25.57 -29.75 10.67
C ASP A 6 -24.23 -30.46 10.82
N VAL A 7 -23.80 -31.23 9.81
CA VAL A 7 -22.47 -31.86 9.76
C VAL A 7 -21.40 -30.78 9.74
N TYR A 8 -21.57 -29.75 8.91
CA TYR A 8 -20.67 -28.62 8.84
C TYR A 8 -20.55 -27.85 10.17
N LYS A 9 -21.66 -27.50 10.81
CA LYS A 9 -21.68 -26.86 12.12
C LYS A 9 -20.94 -27.67 13.19
N ARG A 10 -21.10 -29.00 13.16
CA ARG A 10 -20.38 -29.89 14.05
C ARG A 10 -18.89 -29.91 13.81
N GLN A 11 -18.46 -29.87 12.53
CA GLN A 11 -17.04 -29.85 12.19
C GLN A 11 -16.38 -28.51 12.62
N VAL A 12 -17.04 -27.38 12.41
CA VAL A 12 -16.55 -26.08 12.87
C VAL A 12 -16.41 -26.05 14.40
N ARG A 13 -17.39 -26.58 15.12
CA ARG A 13 -17.31 -26.69 16.59
C ARG A 13 -16.15 -27.58 17.05
N ARG A 14 -15.90 -28.72 16.38
CA ARG A 14 -14.74 -29.56 16.66
C ARG A 14 -13.44 -28.85 16.45
N ASN A 15 -13.25 -28.21 15.30
CA ASN A 15 -12.03 -27.46 15.00
C ASN A 15 -11.79 -26.31 16.00
N LEU A 16 -12.85 -25.63 16.46
CA LEU A 16 -12.75 -24.61 17.51
C LEU A 16 -12.31 -25.19 18.84
N ILE A 17 -12.86 -26.37 19.25
CA ILE A 17 -12.50 -27.06 20.49
C ILE A 17 -11.04 -27.52 20.41
N GLU A 18 -10.61 -28.13 19.31
CA GLU A 18 -9.21 -28.54 19.10
C GLU A 18 -8.25 -27.35 19.17
N THR A 19 -8.59 -26.24 18.51
CA THR A 19 -7.78 -25.00 18.54
C THR A 19 -7.70 -24.42 19.95
N ALA A 20 -8.82 -24.37 20.68
CA ALA A 20 -8.85 -23.89 22.05
C ALA A 20 -8.00 -24.77 22.98
N SER A 21 -8.08 -26.10 22.83
CA SER A 21 -7.28 -27.06 23.59
C SER A 21 -5.78 -26.91 23.29
N ASP A 22 -5.39 -26.68 22.03
CA ASP A 22 -4.00 -26.42 21.64
C ASP A 22 -3.47 -25.11 22.27
N ILE A 23 -4.27 -24.05 22.28
CA ILE A 23 -3.92 -22.79 22.93
C ILE A 23 -3.72 -23.00 24.44
N ILE A 24 -4.65 -23.71 25.10
CA ILE A 24 -4.55 -24.00 26.53
C ILE A 24 -3.26 -24.78 26.83
N THR A 25 -2.98 -25.83 26.08
CA THR A 25 -1.79 -26.66 26.26
C THR A 25 -0.52 -25.84 26.15
N LYS A 26 -0.39 -25.05 25.10
CA LYS A 26 0.79 -24.18 24.86
C LYS A 26 0.95 -23.08 25.90
N THR A 27 -0.15 -22.64 26.52
CA THR A 27 -0.09 -21.63 27.60
C THR A 27 0.57 -22.21 28.86
N TYR A 28 0.51 -23.55 29.07
CA TYR A 28 1.18 -24.23 30.18
C TYR A 28 2.64 -24.59 29.88
N ASP A 29 3.06 -24.62 28.60
CA ASP A 29 4.39 -25.07 28.18
C ASP A 29 5.46 -23.95 28.19
N GLU A 30 5.25 -22.82 28.91
CA GLU A 30 6.19 -21.68 29.05
C GLU A 30 6.73 -21.11 27.70
N GLU A 31 5.95 -21.14 26.64
CA GLU A 31 6.30 -20.46 25.39
C GLU A 31 6.30 -18.93 25.59
N ASP A 32 7.13 -18.22 24.79
CA ASP A 32 7.12 -16.75 24.76
C ASP A 32 5.71 -16.22 24.47
N VAL A 33 5.21 -15.32 25.30
CA VAL A 33 3.84 -14.79 25.25
C VAL A 33 3.47 -14.19 23.90
N ASN A 34 4.41 -13.53 23.23
CA ASN A 34 4.15 -12.96 21.91
C ASN A 34 3.97 -14.05 20.85
N SER A 35 4.83 -15.07 20.87
CA SER A 35 4.72 -16.23 19.98
C SER A 35 3.42 -17.01 20.23
N LEU A 36 3.00 -17.12 21.49
CA LEU A 36 1.74 -17.76 21.86
C LEU A 36 0.53 -16.98 21.30
N LEU A 37 0.52 -15.66 21.45
CA LEU A 37 -0.56 -14.81 20.94
C LEU A 37 -0.65 -14.88 19.41
N ASP A 38 0.49 -14.81 18.72
CA ASP A 38 0.54 -14.90 17.25
C ASP A 38 0.04 -16.25 16.74
N ASN A 39 0.44 -17.34 17.42
CA ASN A 39 -0.02 -18.70 17.09
C ASN A 39 -1.52 -18.87 17.37
N ALA A 40 -2.03 -18.35 18.48
CA ALA A 40 -3.44 -18.38 18.82
C ALA A 40 -4.29 -17.62 17.79
N GLU A 41 -3.88 -16.40 17.43
CA GLU A 41 -4.56 -15.61 16.38
C GLU A 41 -4.58 -16.37 15.04
N LYS A 42 -3.42 -16.91 14.63
CA LYS A 42 -3.28 -17.68 13.39
C LYS A 42 -4.20 -18.90 13.36
N ASN A 43 -4.25 -19.66 14.46
CA ASN A 43 -5.04 -20.88 14.55
C ASN A 43 -6.55 -20.57 14.55
N ILE A 44 -7.00 -19.57 15.29
CA ILE A 44 -8.40 -19.11 15.28
C ILE A 44 -8.79 -18.62 13.88
N LEU A 45 -7.93 -17.83 13.23
CA LEU A 45 -8.15 -17.34 11.88
C LEU A 45 -8.20 -18.49 10.85
N ASN A 46 -7.43 -19.56 11.05
CA ASN A 46 -7.50 -20.75 10.20
C ASN A 46 -8.84 -21.46 10.32
N VAL A 47 -9.42 -21.57 11.52
CA VAL A 47 -10.77 -22.11 11.71
C VAL A 47 -11.82 -21.24 11.03
N VAL A 48 -11.69 -19.90 11.13
CA VAL A 48 -12.57 -18.95 10.42
C VAL A 48 -12.39 -19.06 8.90
N ARG A 49 -11.16 -19.27 8.43
CA ARG A 49 -10.82 -19.42 7.00
C ARG A 49 -11.22 -20.77 6.44
N ALA A 50 -11.14 -21.86 7.21
CA ALA A 50 -11.69 -23.14 6.81
C ALA A 50 -13.20 -23.05 6.50
N ARG A 51 -13.87 -22.04 7.06
CA ARG A 51 -15.20 -21.59 6.65
C ARG A 51 -15.22 -20.94 5.25
N SER A 52 -14.07 -20.44 4.76
CA SER A 52 -13.89 -19.71 3.51
C SER A 52 -12.95 -20.38 2.50
N VAL A 53 -12.41 -21.58 2.79
CA VAL A 53 -11.72 -22.39 1.76
C VAL A 53 -12.81 -22.91 0.82
N GLY A 54 -13.01 -22.06 -0.20
CA GLY A 54 -14.16 -22.03 -1.02
C GLY A 54 -14.36 -23.32 -1.80
N ASP A 55 -15.56 -23.85 -1.67
CA ASP A 55 -16.17 -24.58 -2.76
C ASP A 55 -16.11 -23.72 -4.03
N PHE A 56 -15.96 -24.38 -5.17
CA PHE A 56 -16.05 -23.69 -6.45
C PHE A 56 -17.34 -22.86 -6.50
N VAL A 57 -17.23 -21.58 -6.81
CA VAL A 57 -18.40 -20.73 -6.98
C VAL A 57 -18.99 -21.00 -8.36
N PRO A 58 -20.26 -21.38 -8.49
CA PRO A 58 -20.88 -21.57 -9.79
C PRO A 58 -20.79 -20.32 -10.64
N ILE A 59 -20.51 -20.48 -11.93
CA ILE A 59 -20.38 -19.36 -12.87
C ILE A 59 -21.64 -18.47 -12.87
N SER A 60 -22.82 -19.04 -12.67
CA SER A 60 -24.10 -18.30 -12.59
C SER A 60 -24.10 -17.26 -11.46
N GLU A 61 -23.50 -17.57 -10.32
CA GLU A 61 -23.39 -16.64 -9.21
C GLU A 61 -22.35 -15.53 -9.51
N ILE A 62 -21.24 -15.90 -10.15
CA ILE A 62 -20.21 -14.94 -10.57
C ILE A 62 -20.79 -13.98 -11.60
N LEU A 63 -21.55 -14.46 -12.58
CA LEU A 63 -22.22 -13.64 -13.59
C LEU A 63 -23.21 -12.66 -12.97
N ARG A 64 -24.03 -13.10 -12.01
CA ARG A 64 -24.95 -12.22 -11.29
C ARG A 64 -24.23 -11.10 -10.55
N ARG A 65 -23.11 -11.42 -9.86
CA ARG A 65 -22.28 -10.40 -9.18
C ARG A 65 -21.64 -9.42 -10.16
N ALA A 66 -21.13 -9.91 -11.27
CA ALA A 66 -20.53 -9.09 -12.33
C ALA A 66 -21.56 -8.14 -12.96
N GLN A 67 -22.76 -8.65 -13.27
CA GLN A 67 -23.86 -7.83 -13.79
C GLN A 67 -24.29 -6.76 -12.80
N ALA A 68 -24.51 -7.09 -11.54
CA ALA A 68 -24.88 -6.13 -10.51
C ALA A 68 -23.86 -5.01 -10.38
N LYS A 69 -22.55 -5.36 -10.40
CA LYS A 69 -21.47 -4.38 -10.37
C LYS A 69 -21.48 -3.46 -11.61
N LEU A 70 -21.72 -4.01 -12.80
CA LEU A 70 -21.80 -3.23 -14.03
C LEU A 70 -22.98 -2.26 -14.01
N GLU A 71 -24.15 -2.73 -13.53
CA GLU A 71 -25.36 -1.88 -13.38
C GLU A 71 -25.13 -0.74 -12.39
N GLU A 72 -24.43 -1.01 -11.27
CA GLU A 72 -24.04 0.02 -10.30
C GLU A 72 -23.12 1.07 -10.92
N LEU A 73 -22.09 0.64 -11.67
CA LEU A 73 -21.17 1.54 -12.37
C LEU A 73 -21.90 2.38 -13.42
N ALA A 74 -22.83 1.78 -14.17
CA ALA A 74 -23.64 2.48 -15.17
C ALA A 74 -24.54 3.55 -14.56
N LYS A 75 -25.12 3.29 -13.37
CA LYS A 75 -25.93 4.27 -12.63
C LYS A 75 -25.11 5.43 -12.10
N ASN A 76 -23.92 5.15 -11.59
CA ASN A 76 -23.09 6.17 -10.93
C ASN A 76 -22.37 7.11 -11.91
N LYS A 77 -22.31 6.78 -13.21
CA LYS A 77 -21.64 7.56 -14.28
C LYS A 77 -20.23 8.09 -13.92
N ARG A 78 -19.58 7.49 -12.93
CA ARG A 78 -18.24 7.87 -12.54
C ARG A 78 -17.23 7.22 -13.49
N SER A 79 -16.35 8.03 -14.06
CA SER A 79 -15.25 7.54 -14.91
C SER A 79 -14.15 6.84 -14.11
N ILE A 80 -14.02 7.17 -12.80
CA ILE A 80 -13.04 6.59 -11.89
C ILE A 80 -13.77 5.65 -10.94
N THR A 81 -13.38 4.38 -10.98
CA THR A 81 -14.00 3.29 -10.21
C THR A 81 -13.22 2.89 -8.98
N GLY A 82 -11.92 3.20 -8.97
CA GLY A 82 -11.01 2.98 -7.87
C GLY A 82 -10.87 4.18 -6.95
N ILE A 83 -9.82 4.17 -6.14
CA ILE A 83 -9.45 5.31 -5.29
C ILE A 83 -8.73 6.34 -6.15
N GLU A 84 -9.27 7.54 -6.17
CA GLU A 84 -8.68 8.68 -6.87
C GLU A 84 -7.34 9.07 -6.24
N THR A 85 -6.37 9.40 -7.09
CA THR A 85 -4.99 9.69 -6.66
C THR A 85 -4.72 11.19 -6.49
N GLY A 86 -5.61 12.05 -7.00
CA GLY A 86 -5.40 13.49 -7.08
C GLY A 86 -4.62 13.94 -8.34
N PHE A 87 -4.33 13.00 -9.24
CA PHE A 87 -3.70 13.26 -10.53
C PHE A 87 -4.67 12.87 -11.65
N PRO A 88 -5.48 13.82 -12.16
CA PRO A 88 -6.59 13.52 -13.06
C PRO A 88 -6.18 12.79 -14.35
N ASP A 89 -5.02 13.11 -14.92
CA ASP A 89 -4.57 12.45 -16.15
C ASP A 89 -4.09 11.01 -15.89
N PHE A 90 -3.52 10.75 -14.71
CA PHE A 90 -3.22 9.40 -14.25
C PHE A 90 -4.52 8.62 -13.99
N ASP A 91 -5.47 9.22 -13.30
CA ASP A 91 -6.74 8.58 -12.96
C ASP A 91 -7.59 8.26 -14.21
N LYS A 92 -7.51 9.07 -15.29
CA LYS A 92 -8.15 8.76 -16.59
C LYS A 92 -7.59 7.50 -17.24
N ILE A 93 -6.28 7.26 -17.13
CA ILE A 93 -5.65 6.08 -17.74
C ILE A 93 -5.89 4.83 -16.89
N THR A 94 -5.84 4.97 -15.55
CA THR A 94 -5.87 3.84 -14.62
C THR A 94 -7.25 3.55 -14.04
N THR A 95 -8.18 4.50 -14.15
CA THR A 95 -9.47 4.52 -13.45
C THR A 95 -9.33 4.56 -11.91
N GLY A 96 -8.20 5.09 -11.41
CA GLY A 96 -7.82 5.10 -10.00
C GLY A 96 -7.26 3.76 -9.51
N PHE A 97 -6.81 3.69 -8.27
CA PHE A 97 -6.28 2.45 -7.68
C PHE A 97 -7.41 1.49 -7.32
N GLN A 98 -7.38 0.28 -7.89
CA GLN A 98 -8.43 -0.72 -7.69
C GLN A 98 -8.15 -1.58 -6.45
N GLY A 99 -9.22 -2.01 -5.78
CA GLY A 99 -9.09 -2.94 -4.65
C GLY A 99 -8.41 -4.26 -5.05
N GLY A 100 -7.51 -4.74 -4.21
CA GLY A 100 -6.74 -5.97 -4.43
C GLY A 100 -5.53 -5.81 -5.35
N GLU A 101 -5.23 -4.58 -5.80
CA GLU A 101 -4.04 -4.32 -6.60
C GLU A 101 -2.80 -4.07 -5.75
N MET A 102 -1.67 -4.60 -6.20
CA MET A 102 -0.35 -4.26 -5.72
C MET A 102 0.32 -3.34 -6.74
N ILE A 103 0.62 -2.12 -6.32
CA ILE A 103 1.22 -1.05 -7.11
C ILE A 103 2.67 -0.88 -6.64
N ILE A 104 3.63 -0.99 -7.55
CA ILE A 104 5.02 -0.64 -7.28
C ILE A 104 5.27 0.78 -7.79
N LEU A 105 5.68 1.66 -6.90
CA LEU A 105 6.16 2.99 -7.25
C LEU A 105 7.66 3.03 -7.05
N ALA A 106 8.42 3.11 -8.13
CA ALA A 106 9.87 3.04 -8.08
C ALA A 106 10.55 4.26 -8.69
N ALA A 107 11.66 4.66 -8.08
CA ALA A 107 12.47 5.77 -8.54
C ALA A 107 13.90 5.66 -8.02
N ARG A 108 14.81 6.45 -8.60
CA ARG A 108 16.13 6.70 -8.00
C ARG A 108 15.97 7.61 -6.76
N PRO A 109 16.92 7.56 -5.80
CA PRO A 109 16.91 8.46 -4.65
C PRO A 109 16.79 9.93 -5.06
N GLY A 110 16.02 10.71 -4.31
CA GLY A 110 15.87 12.16 -4.55
C GLY A 110 14.92 12.55 -5.69
N MET A 111 14.30 11.60 -6.41
CA MET A 111 13.34 11.90 -7.49
C MET A 111 11.92 12.22 -7.02
N GLY A 112 11.64 12.15 -5.72
CA GLY A 112 10.33 12.52 -5.17
C GLY A 112 9.35 11.35 -4.96
N LYS A 113 9.84 10.09 -4.91
CA LYS A 113 9.03 8.88 -4.70
C LYS A 113 8.10 8.99 -3.49
N THR A 114 8.65 9.25 -2.32
CA THR A 114 7.89 9.43 -1.06
C THR A 114 6.92 10.60 -1.15
N ALA A 115 7.34 11.75 -1.74
CA ALA A 115 6.48 12.91 -1.89
C ALA A 115 5.24 12.61 -2.74
N LEU A 116 5.41 11.93 -3.88
CA LEU A 116 4.29 11.53 -4.74
C LEU A 116 3.34 10.58 -4.00
N ALA A 117 3.87 9.55 -3.33
CA ALA A 117 3.05 8.60 -2.59
C ALA A 117 2.26 9.27 -1.45
N LEU A 118 2.88 10.21 -0.72
CA LEU A 118 2.21 10.98 0.33
C LEU A 118 1.12 11.90 -0.22
N ASN A 119 1.33 12.51 -1.38
CA ASN A 119 0.30 13.34 -2.02
C ASN A 119 -0.90 12.49 -2.45
N MET A 120 -0.67 11.32 -3.04
CA MET A 120 -1.74 10.38 -3.38
C MET A 120 -2.48 9.89 -2.12
N ALA A 121 -1.74 9.57 -1.05
CA ALA A 121 -2.31 9.14 0.22
C ALA A 121 -3.15 10.24 0.89
N ALA A 122 -2.66 11.48 0.92
CA ALA A 122 -3.37 12.63 1.46
C ALA A 122 -4.65 12.90 0.67
N TYR A 123 -4.58 12.89 -0.66
CA TYR A 123 -5.74 13.07 -1.51
C TYR A 123 -6.79 11.97 -1.28
N ALA A 124 -6.37 10.71 -1.27
CA ALA A 124 -7.24 9.58 -0.99
C ALA A 124 -7.93 9.72 0.39
N ALA A 125 -7.18 10.11 1.43
CA ALA A 125 -7.72 10.27 2.78
C ALA A 125 -8.71 11.42 2.90
N THR A 126 -8.47 12.55 2.22
CA THR A 126 -9.37 13.71 2.24
C THR A 126 -10.66 13.50 1.44
N HIS A 127 -10.62 12.67 0.40
CA HIS A 127 -11.78 12.44 -0.49
C HIS A 127 -12.53 11.14 -0.19
N THR A 128 -11.97 10.27 0.65
CA THR A 128 -12.66 9.07 1.14
C THR A 128 -12.78 9.14 2.66
N LYS A 129 -13.81 8.55 3.23
CA LYS A 129 -13.92 8.39 4.70
C LYS A 129 -13.12 7.19 5.22
N LYS A 130 -12.51 6.42 4.32
CA LYS A 130 -11.77 5.20 4.67
C LYS A 130 -10.42 5.52 5.27
N ALA A 131 -9.92 4.61 6.09
CA ALA A 131 -8.58 4.70 6.65
C ALA A 131 -7.50 4.56 5.56
N VAL A 132 -6.43 5.33 5.69
CA VAL A 132 -5.21 5.21 4.89
C VAL A 132 -4.07 4.84 5.82
N ALA A 133 -3.45 3.68 5.61
CA ALA A 133 -2.32 3.21 6.41
C ALA A 133 -1.01 3.51 5.71
N ILE A 134 -0.09 4.17 6.39
CA ILE A 134 1.25 4.52 5.88
C ILE A 134 2.29 3.85 6.79
N PHE A 135 3.03 2.91 6.25
CA PHE A 135 4.20 2.30 6.88
C PHE A 135 5.44 2.96 6.31
N ASN A 136 6.10 3.79 7.10
CA ASN A 136 7.33 4.45 6.68
C ASN A 136 8.49 4.01 7.57
N LEU A 137 9.43 3.33 6.97
CA LEU A 137 10.55 2.70 7.67
C LEU A 137 11.86 3.50 7.51
N GLU A 138 11.82 4.62 6.79
CA GLU A 138 12.99 5.46 6.50
C GLU A 138 12.99 6.77 7.30
N MET A 139 11.82 7.31 7.61
CA MET A 139 11.66 8.65 8.20
C MET A 139 10.69 8.60 9.38
N SER A 140 10.84 9.54 10.34
CA SER A 140 9.89 9.66 11.45
C SER A 140 8.51 10.18 10.97
N ALA A 141 7.47 9.89 11.75
CA ALA A 141 6.11 10.33 11.47
C ALA A 141 6.01 11.86 11.37
N GLU A 142 6.73 12.61 12.23
CA GLU A 142 6.75 14.08 12.20
C GLU A 142 7.34 14.62 10.88
N MET A 143 8.38 13.97 10.35
CA MET A 143 8.96 14.37 9.07
C MET A 143 7.99 14.14 7.91
N LEU A 144 7.19 13.07 7.97
CA LEU A 144 6.14 12.81 6.99
C LEU A 144 5.03 13.86 7.04
N ILE A 145 4.53 14.15 8.24
CA ILE A 145 3.50 15.16 8.46
C ILE A 145 3.97 16.52 7.95
N ASN A 146 5.20 16.92 8.24
CA ASN A 146 5.76 18.17 7.75
C ASN A 146 5.82 18.21 6.22
N ARG A 147 6.15 17.09 5.54
CA ARG A 147 6.09 17.00 4.07
C ARG A 147 4.67 17.10 3.53
N MET A 148 3.70 16.47 4.18
CA MET A 148 2.30 16.57 3.79
C MET A 148 1.78 18.00 3.95
N ILE A 149 2.07 18.66 5.08
CA ILE A 149 1.71 20.07 5.32
C ILE A 149 2.37 20.98 4.30
N SER A 150 3.68 20.79 4.02
CA SER A 150 4.40 21.55 3.01
C SER A 150 3.70 21.46 1.65
N SER A 151 3.29 20.27 1.25
CA SER A 151 2.63 20.01 -0.03
C SER A 151 1.22 20.62 -0.08
N ILE A 152 0.38 20.34 0.90
CA ILE A 152 -1.02 20.79 0.96
C ILE A 152 -1.08 22.33 1.10
N GLY A 153 -0.29 22.88 2.03
CA GLY A 153 -0.24 24.31 2.30
C GLY A 153 0.59 25.10 1.29
N GLN A 154 1.27 24.41 0.36
CA GLN A 154 2.23 25.04 -0.57
C GLN A 154 3.25 25.95 0.16
N ILE A 155 3.80 25.43 1.26
CA ILE A 155 4.76 26.10 2.11
C ILE A 155 6.14 25.50 1.82
N ASP A 156 7.14 26.36 1.67
CA ASP A 156 8.52 25.92 1.49
C ASP A 156 8.97 25.05 2.67
N ALA A 157 9.45 23.84 2.37
CA ALA A 157 9.88 22.89 3.40
C ALA A 157 10.98 23.45 4.32
N TYR A 158 11.88 24.28 3.77
CA TYR A 158 12.93 24.94 4.54
C TYR A 158 12.34 25.90 5.60
N LYS A 159 11.25 26.61 5.28
CA LYS A 159 10.56 27.46 6.24
C LYS A 159 9.96 26.67 7.39
N LEU A 160 9.35 25.53 7.09
CA LEU A 160 8.82 24.62 8.13
C LEU A 160 9.93 24.07 9.02
N GLN A 161 11.07 23.69 8.42
CA GLN A 161 12.20 23.14 9.14
C GLN A 161 12.88 24.16 10.06
N THR A 162 12.98 25.43 9.62
CA THR A 162 13.67 26.49 10.37
C THR A 162 12.74 27.33 11.25
N GLY A 163 11.41 27.16 11.11
CA GLY A 163 10.42 27.98 11.78
C GLY A 163 10.33 29.43 11.26
N ASN A 164 11.06 29.76 10.18
CA ASN A 164 11.06 31.12 9.60
C ASN A 164 9.83 31.34 8.71
N MET A 165 8.67 31.40 9.34
CA MET A 165 7.37 31.52 8.70
C MET A 165 6.79 32.93 8.84
N GLN A 166 6.24 33.45 7.75
CA GLN A 166 5.49 34.70 7.74
C GLN A 166 4.02 34.43 8.13
N GLU A 167 3.26 35.46 8.42
CA GLU A 167 1.84 35.35 8.80
C GLU A 167 1.00 34.57 7.77
N LYS A 168 1.25 34.82 6.48
CA LYS A 168 0.60 34.07 5.38
C LYS A 168 0.95 32.58 5.36
N ASP A 169 2.19 32.22 5.78
CA ASP A 169 2.63 30.83 5.84
C ASP A 169 1.94 30.13 7.04
N TRP A 170 1.80 30.83 8.17
CA TRP A 170 1.06 30.33 9.34
C TRP A 170 -0.42 30.08 9.05
N LYS A 171 -1.06 30.97 8.28
CA LYS A 171 -2.44 30.75 7.85
C LYS A 171 -2.58 29.47 7.03
N ARG A 172 -1.74 29.29 6.02
CA ARG A 172 -1.72 28.07 5.17
C ARG A 172 -1.37 26.81 5.96
N TYR A 173 -0.47 26.94 6.93
CA TYR A 173 -0.11 25.85 7.84
C TYR A 173 -1.34 25.37 8.62
N ASN A 174 -2.07 26.30 9.24
CA ASN A 174 -3.25 25.97 10.04
C ASN A 174 -4.38 25.38 9.17
N GLU A 175 -4.56 25.87 7.95
CA GLU A 175 -5.52 25.30 7.00
C GLU A 175 -5.15 23.85 6.63
N ALA A 176 -3.87 23.60 6.28
CA ALA A 176 -3.39 22.26 5.96
C ALA A 176 -3.46 21.31 7.17
N LEU A 177 -3.13 21.79 8.37
CA LEU A 177 -3.22 21.03 9.61
C LEU A 177 -4.68 20.62 9.91
N SER A 178 -5.62 21.56 9.78
CA SER A 178 -7.05 21.27 9.97
C SER A 178 -7.54 20.25 8.97
N GLN A 179 -7.14 20.38 7.67
CA GLN A 179 -7.51 19.42 6.64
C GLN A 179 -7.00 18.01 6.93
N LEU A 180 -5.76 17.87 7.41
CA LEU A 180 -5.18 16.58 7.77
C LEU A 180 -5.79 15.99 9.05
N ALA A 181 -6.11 16.83 10.04
CA ALA A 181 -6.71 16.39 11.30
C ALA A 181 -8.08 15.73 11.11
N ASP A 182 -8.82 16.12 10.08
CA ASP A 182 -10.12 15.54 9.73
C ASP A 182 -10.01 14.23 8.91
N THR A 183 -8.79 13.73 8.67
CA THR A 183 -8.56 12.50 7.90
C THR A 183 -8.34 11.28 8.79
N ASN A 184 -8.57 10.09 8.24
CA ASN A 184 -8.28 8.81 8.86
C ASN A 184 -6.93 8.26 8.39
N ILE A 185 -5.85 9.05 8.53
CA ILE A 185 -4.48 8.62 8.20
C ILE A 185 -3.84 8.00 9.45
N TYR A 186 -3.30 6.80 9.30
CA TYR A 186 -2.55 6.09 10.34
C TYR A 186 -1.12 5.88 9.87
N ILE A 187 -0.15 6.34 10.66
CA ILE A 187 1.28 6.25 10.34
C ILE A 187 1.95 5.29 11.32
N GLU A 188 2.76 4.39 10.77
CA GLU A 188 3.67 3.52 11.50
C GLU A 188 5.08 3.81 11.01
N ASP A 189 5.98 4.22 11.90
CA ASP A 189 7.39 4.56 11.60
C ASP A 189 8.40 3.67 12.34
N ASN A 190 7.92 2.53 12.86
CA ASN A 190 8.81 1.56 13.52
C ASN A 190 9.66 0.82 12.49
N ALA A 191 10.98 1.05 12.53
CA ALA A 191 11.94 0.33 11.71
C ALA A 191 12.00 -1.15 12.13
N GLY A 192 11.89 -2.05 11.15
CA GLY A 192 11.96 -3.50 11.38
C GLY A 192 10.61 -4.21 11.46
N VAL A 193 9.51 -3.49 11.15
CA VAL A 193 8.19 -4.13 11.03
C VAL A 193 8.22 -5.27 10.02
N THR A 194 7.59 -6.37 10.35
CA THR A 194 7.47 -7.54 9.47
C THR A 194 6.26 -7.45 8.56
N ALA A 195 6.30 -8.18 7.43
CA ALA A 195 5.14 -8.28 6.53
C ALA A 195 3.90 -8.86 7.24
N GLN A 196 4.07 -9.71 8.25
CA GLN A 196 2.98 -10.26 9.05
C GLN A 196 2.36 -9.21 9.97
N GLU A 197 3.18 -8.38 10.63
CA GLU A 197 2.68 -7.27 11.47
C GLU A 197 1.95 -6.21 10.63
N ILE A 198 2.48 -5.84 9.46
CA ILE A 198 1.78 -4.97 8.50
C ILE A 198 0.39 -5.54 8.20
N ARG A 199 0.32 -6.82 7.85
CA ARG A 199 -0.94 -7.50 7.54
C ARG A 199 -1.91 -7.52 8.72
N ALA A 200 -1.43 -7.78 9.94
CA ALA A 200 -2.25 -7.78 11.16
C ALA A 200 -2.81 -6.38 11.47
N LYS A 201 -1.99 -5.33 11.37
CA LYS A 201 -2.40 -3.93 11.55
C LYS A 201 -3.43 -3.50 10.49
N CYS A 202 -3.18 -3.85 9.21
CA CYS A 202 -4.12 -3.55 8.12
C CYS A 202 -5.46 -4.27 8.28
N ARG A 203 -5.50 -5.52 8.77
CA ARG A 203 -6.75 -6.22 9.09
C ARG A 203 -7.55 -5.53 10.17
N ARG A 204 -6.89 -5.05 11.23
CA ARG A 204 -7.57 -4.30 12.30
C ARG A 204 -8.24 -3.06 11.75
N LEU A 205 -7.54 -2.29 10.90
CA LEU A 205 -8.10 -1.11 10.24
C LEU A 205 -9.22 -1.47 9.25
N ALA A 206 -9.09 -2.57 8.50
CA ALA A 206 -10.12 -3.02 7.57
C ALA A 206 -11.42 -3.42 8.27
N ASN A 207 -11.33 -3.90 9.53
CA ASN A 207 -12.47 -4.26 10.36
C ASN A 207 -12.97 -3.10 11.25
N SER A 208 -12.35 -1.93 11.20
CA SER A 208 -12.83 -0.74 11.90
C SER A 208 -14.05 -0.12 11.21
N GLU A 209 -14.74 0.78 11.89
CA GLU A 209 -15.95 1.45 11.41
C GLU A 209 -15.75 2.13 10.03
N ASN A 210 -14.59 2.78 9.84
CA ASN A 210 -14.28 3.48 8.60
C ASN A 210 -13.76 2.55 7.49
N GLY A 211 -13.37 1.32 7.84
CA GLY A 211 -12.73 0.38 6.92
C GLY A 211 -11.38 0.91 6.38
N LEU A 212 -10.63 0.06 5.69
CA LEU A 212 -9.35 0.42 5.09
C LEU A 212 -9.54 0.74 3.59
N GLY A 213 -8.95 1.85 3.12
CA GLY A 213 -9.01 2.29 1.73
C GLY A 213 -7.71 2.10 0.98
N LEU A 214 -6.59 2.46 1.57
CA LEU A 214 -5.28 2.46 0.91
C LEU A 214 -4.18 2.08 1.90
N VAL A 215 -3.18 1.34 1.44
CA VAL A 215 -1.95 1.04 2.17
C VAL A 215 -0.76 1.58 1.39
N VAL A 216 0.14 2.30 2.06
CA VAL A 216 1.41 2.78 1.50
C VAL A 216 2.55 2.24 2.35
N ILE A 217 3.60 1.69 1.69
CA ILE A 217 4.78 1.13 2.37
C ILE A 217 6.04 1.78 1.78
N ASP A 218 6.76 2.56 2.57
CA ASP A 218 7.99 3.25 2.18
C ASP A 218 9.16 2.79 3.06
N TYR A 219 10.10 2.04 2.54
CA TYR A 219 10.13 1.35 1.28
C TYR A 219 10.30 -0.16 1.50
N LEU A 220 9.92 -0.93 0.53
CA LEU A 220 9.76 -2.38 0.61
C LEU A 220 11.04 -3.11 1.08
N GLN A 221 12.20 -2.61 0.69
CA GLN A 221 13.48 -3.20 1.08
C GLN A 221 13.82 -3.05 2.58
N LEU A 222 13.09 -2.26 3.37
CA LEU A 222 13.28 -2.19 4.83
C LEU A 222 12.32 -3.11 5.61
N VAL A 223 11.32 -3.68 4.93
CA VAL A 223 10.43 -4.67 5.55
C VAL A 223 11.21 -5.95 5.79
N SER A 224 11.00 -6.58 6.94
CA SER A 224 11.56 -7.89 7.28
C SER A 224 10.58 -9.02 6.91
N SER A 225 11.10 -10.15 6.44
CA SER A 225 10.30 -11.36 6.26
C SER A 225 9.90 -12.02 7.59
N GLY A 226 10.63 -11.69 8.69
CA GLY A 226 10.48 -12.34 9.99
C GLY A 226 11.13 -13.72 10.06
N SER A 227 11.74 -14.22 8.98
CA SER A 227 12.43 -15.50 8.94
C SER A 227 13.85 -15.40 9.49
N ARG A 228 14.22 -16.28 10.44
CA ARG A 228 15.57 -16.32 11.02
C ARG A 228 16.68 -16.80 10.06
N ARG A 229 16.32 -17.40 8.90
CA ARG A 229 17.26 -17.89 7.87
C ARG A 229 16.75 -17.45 6.50
N VAL A 230 17.33 -16.40 5.97
CA VAL A 230 17.09 -15.95 4.60
C VAL A 230 18.33 -16.30 3.78
N GLU A 231 18.18 -17.11 2.73
CA GLU A 231 19.28 -17.56 1.87
C GLU A 231 19.90 -16.41 1.06
N SER A 232 19.08 -15.45 0.65
CA SER A 232 19.51 -14.23 -0.04
C SER A 232 18.49 -13.11 0.07
N ARG A 233 18.95 -11.87 -0.10
CA ARG A 233 18.06 -10.68 -0.11
C ARG A 233 16.99 -10.75 -1.20
N GLN A 234 17.27 -11.36 -2.33
CA GLN A 234 16.29 -11.56 -3.41
C GLN A 234 15.14 -12.47 -2.99
N VAL A 235 15.43 -13.56 -2.28
CA VAL A 235 14.41 -14.47 -1.75
C VAL A 235 13.53 -13.74 -0.75
N GLU A 236 14.12 -12.98 0.16
CA GLU A 236 13.39 -12.21 1.16
C GLU A 236 12.42 -11.20 0.52
N VAL A 237 12.90 -10.40 -0.43
CA VAL A 237 12.06 -9.45 -1.16
C VAL A 237 10.94 -10.16 -1.93
N SER A 238 11.20 -11.35 -2.46
CA SER A 238 10.18 -12.17 -3.14
C SER A 238 9.08 -12.65 -2.19
N GLU A 239 9.44 -13.08 -1.00
CA GLU A 239 8.48 -13.49 0.03
C GLU A 239 7.63 -12.31 0.51
N ILE A 240 8.25 -11.16 0.75
CA ILE A 240 7.56 -9.92 1.13
C ILE A 240 6.59 -9.50 0.03
N SER A 241 7.03 -9.48 -1.25
CA SER A 241 6.21 -9.15 -2.40
C SER A 241 4.94 -10.00 -2.46
N ARG A 242 5.08 -11.33 -2.39
CA ARG A 242 3.94 -12.25 -2.39
C ARG A 242 3.02 -12.04 -1.19
N SER A 243 3.60 -11.78 0.00
CA SER A 243 2.82 -11.49 1.20
C SER A 243 1.97 -10.24 1.04
N LEU A 244 2.54 -9.16 0.50
CA LEU A 244 1.84 -7.90 0.24
C LEU A 244 0.77 -8.05 -0.83
N LYS A 245 1.06 -8.79 -1.92
CA LYS A 245 0.05 -9.10 -2.94
C LYS A 245 -1.10 -9.91 -2.38
N THR A 246 -0.81 -10.91 -1.55
CA THR A 246 -1.83 -11.71 -0.87
C THR A 246 -2.68 -10.85 0.06
N MET A 247 -2.05 -9.93 0.81
CA MET A 247 -2.73 -8.99 1.69
C MET A 247 -3.68 -8.07 0.91
N ALA A 248 -3.21 -7.51 -0.22
CA ALA A 248 -4.04 -6.66 -1.08
C ALA A 248 -5.31 -7.39 -1.55
N LEU A 249 -5.17 -8.63 -2.02
CA LEU A 249 -6.28 -9.46 -2.48
C LEU A 249 -7.23 -9.83 -1.33
N GLU A 250 -6.70 -10.21 -0.17
CA GLU A 250 -7.48 -10.61 1.00
C GLU A 250 -8.32 -9.46 1.55
N LEU A 251 -7.73 -8.28 1.66
CA LEU A 251 -8.39 -7.10 2.21
C LEU A 251 -9.23 -6.36 1.16
N GLY A 252 -9.05 -6.66 -0.14
CA GLY A 252 -9.72 -5.94 -1.22
C GLY A 252 -9.28 -4.47 -1.32
N VAL A 253 -8.05 -4.14 -0.91
CA VAL A 253 -7.53 -2.78 -0.80
C VAL A 253 -6.28 -2.64 -1.69
N PRO A 254 -6.09 -1.50 -2.39
CA PRO A 254 -4.84 -1.23 -3.09
C PRO A 254 -3.67 -1.05 -2.11
N VAL A 255 -2.52 -1.61 -2.48
CA VAL A 255 -1.27 -1.50 -1.72
C VAL A 255 -0.21 -0.88 -2.62
N ILE A 256 0.27 0.31 -2.25
CA ILE A 256 1.40 0.98 -2.90
C ILE A 256 2.66 0.60 -2.13
N ALA A 257 3.56 -0.13 -2.77
CA ALA A 257 4.87 -0.43 -2.21
C ALA A 257 5.95 0.36 -2.97
N LEU A 258 6.69 1.17 -2.23
CA LEU A 258 7.76 1.98 -2.77
C LEU A 258 9.02 1.12 -2.91
N SER A 259 9.72 1.29 -4.02
CA SER A 259 10.96 0.57 -4.31
C SER A 259 12.04 1.50 -4.85
N GLN A 260 13.27 1.21 -4.50
CA GLN A 260 14.42 1.91 -5.04
C GLN A 260 14.93 1.22 -6.30
N LEU A 261 15.17 1.97 -7.36
CA LEU A 261 15.75 1.44 -8.61
C LEU A 261 17.27 1.22 -8.48
N SER A 262 17.77 0.21 -9.19
CA SER A 262 19.20 -0.05 -9.30
C SER A 262 19.94 1.08 -10.01
N ARG A 263 21.25 1.19 -9.80
CA ARG A 263 22.10 2.20 -10.48
C ARG A 263 22.28 1.94 -11.98
N SER A 264 21.80 0.81 -12.50
CA SER A 264 21.87 0.48 -13.92
C SER A 264 21.08 1.45 -14.80
N ALA A 265 20.00 2.04 -14.27
CA ALA A 265 19.23 3.07 -14.95
C ALA A 265 20.06 4.30 -15.34
N GLU A 266 21.02 4.70 -14.49
CA GLU A 266 21.88 5.88 -14.70
C GLU A 266 22.98 5.67 -15.74
N LYS A 267 23.26 4.41 -16.11
CA LYS A 267 24.32 4.07 -17.08
C LYS A 267 23.84 4.09 -18.53
N ARG A 268 22.55 4.26 -18.76
CA ARG A 268 21.98 4.30 -20.11
C ARG A 268 21.91 5.73 -20.62
N GLU A 269 22.11 5.91 -21.92
CA GLU A 269 22.03 7.24 -22.58
C GLU A 269 20.67 7.92 -22.37
N SER A 270 19.57 7.14 -22.35
CA SER A 270 18.24 7.68 -22.15
C SER A 270 17.92 8.03 -20.69
N ASN A 271 18.69 7.53 -19.71
CA ASN A 271 18.42 7.61 -18.28
C ASN A 271 16.97 7.24 -17.89
N GLN A 272 16.19 6.66 -18.81
CA GLN A 272 14.79 6.31 -18.60
C GLN A 272 14.69 5.00 -17.83
N PRO A 273 13.91 4.93 -16.73
CA PRO A 273 13.73 3.71 -15.97
C PRO A 273 12.95 2.66 -16.76
N MET A 274 13.31 1.40 -16.58
CA MET A 274 12.69 0.24 -17.21
C MET A 274 12.38 -0.84 -16.18
N LEU A 275 11.47 -1.77 -16.52
CA LEU A 275 11.13 -2.91 -15.63
C LEU A 275 12.37 -3.71 -15.21
N ALA A 276 13.36 -3.84 -16.11
CA ALA A 276 14.62 -4.52 -15.81
C ALA A 276 15.43 -3.83 -14.66
N ASP A 277 15.18 -2.57 -14.32
CA ASP A 277 15.87 -1.88 -13.23
C ASP A 277 15.35 -2.26 -11.84
N LEU A 278 14.22 -2.99 -11.79
CA LEU A 278 13.72 -3.68 -10.60
C LEU A 278 14.47 -5.02 -10.34
N ARG A 279 15.58 -5.30 -11.02
CA ARG A 279 16.25 -6.61 -11.13
C ARG A 279 16.71 -7.25 -9.82
N GLU A 280 16.96 -6.51 -8.77
CA GLU A 280 17.21 -7.10 -7.44
C GLU A 280 15.93 -7.72 -6.84
N SER A 281 14.81 -7.57 -7.54
CA SER A 281 13.46 -7.94 -7.13
C SER A 281 12.63 -8.39 -8.33
N GLY A 282 13.11 -9.33 -9.14
CA GLY A 282 12.38 -9.82 -10.32
C GLY A 282 10.96 -10.32 -10.01
N SER A 283 10.71 -10.74 -8.78
CA SER A 283 9.39 -11.08 -8.27
C SER A 283 8.46 -9.86 -8.14
N LEU A 284 8.99 -8.65 -7.83
CA LEU A 284 8.16 -7.44 -7.75
C LEU A 284 7.48 -7.13 -9.08
N GLU A 285 8.23 -7.28 -10.18
CA GLU A 285 7.65 -7.12 -11.52
C GLU A 285 6.53 -8.13 -11.78
N GLN A 286 6.73 -9.40 -11.39
CA GLN A 286 5.74 -10.46 -11.65
C GLN A 286 4.50 -10.31 -10.78
N ASP A 287 4.65 -10.02 -9.49
CA ASP A 287 3.57 -9.93 -8.51
C ASP A 287 2.74 -8.66 -8.67
N ALA A 288 3.36 -7.54 -9.07
CA ALA A 288 2.69 -6.25 -9.22
C ALA A 288 1.63 -6.27 -10.33
N ASP A 289 0.48 -5.65 -10.05
CA ASP A 289 -0.55 -5.37 -11.06
C ASP A 289 -0.22 -4.10 -11.85
N MET A 290 0.43 -3.14 -11.19
CA MET A 290 0.86 -1.88 -11.79
C MET A 290 2.29 -1.56 -11.35
N VAL A 291 3.11 -1.08 -12.28
CA VAL A 291 4.46 -0.57 -12.00
C VAL A 291 4.56 0.85 -12.54
N LEU A 292 4.91 1.75 -11.65
CA LEU A 292 5.05 3.17 -11.88
C LEU A 292 6.50 3.60 -11.67
N PHE A 293 7.04 4.38 -12.60
CA PHE A 293 8.34 5.02 -12.46
C PHE A 293 8.22 6.52 -12.43
N ILE A 294 8.98 7.17 -11.53
CA ILE A 294 9.19 8.60 -11.58
C ILE A 294 10.49 8.85 -12.30
N ASN A 295 10.44 9.70 -13.31
CA ASN A 295 11.60 10.18 -14.05
C ASN A 295 11.65 11.69 -14.04
N ARG A 296 12.83 12.24 -13.75
CA ARG A 296 13.11 13.68 -13.76
C ARG A 296 14.35 13.94 -14.59
N LYS A 297 14.19 14.61 -15.72
CA LYS A 297 15.29 14.88 -16.66
C LYS A 297 16.32 15.83 -16.07
N ASP A 298 15.87 16.83 -15.30
CA ASP A 298 16.73 17.80 -14.60
C ASP A 298 17.70 17.17 -13.60
N TYR A 299 17.33 16.00 -13.06
CA TYR A 299 18.16 15.26 -12.10
C TYR A 299 19.52 14.87 -12.69
N TYR A 300 19.55 14.58 -13.99
CA TYR A 300 20.75 14.15 -14.72
C TYR A 300 21.50 15.32 -15.39
N GLU A 301 20.92 16.50 -15.49
CA GLU A 301 21.55 17.66 -16.06
C GLU A 301 22.59 18.25 -15.11
N LYS A 302 23.81 18.48 -15.63
CA LYS A 302 24.93 19.00 -14.83
C LYS A 302 24.76 20.47 -14.43
N ALA A 303 23.97 21.24 -15.19
CA ALA A 303 23.67 22.63 -14.92
C ALA A 303 22.31 22.73 -14.20
N LYS A 304 22.31 22.67 -12.88
CA LYS A 304 21.10 22.94 -12.09
C LYS A 304 20.87 24.43 -12.05
N ASP A 305 19.82 24.90 -12.70
CA ASP A 305 19.32 26.26 -12.47
C ASP A 305 18.62 26.28 -11.09
N PHE A 306 19.36 26.72 -10.07
CA PHE A 306 18.86 26.83 -8.70
C PHE A 306 17.67 27.80 -8.55
N ASN A 307 17.38 28.60 -9.57
CA ASN A 307 16.26 29.54 -9.59
C ASN A 307 14.94 28.87 -10.04
N GLN A 308 15.00 27.68 -10.62
CA GLN A 308 13.80 26.99 -11.09
C GLN A 308 13.05 26.35 -9.91
N LYS A 309 11.95 26.99 -9.49
CA LYS A 309 11.13 26.54 -8.36
C LYS A 309 10.24 25.34 -8.69
N ILE A 310 9.89 25.12 -9.95
CA ILE A 310 9.02 24.05 -10.42
C ILE A 310 9.78 23.28 -11.48
N VAL A 311 9.92 21.98 -11.26
CA VAL A 311 10.62 21.08 -12.16
C VAL A 311 9.63 20.02 -12.63
N PRO A 312 9.50 19.80 -13.95
CA PRO A 312 8.62 18.77 -14.48
C PRO A 312 9.11 17.37 -14.09
N ALA A 313 8.17 16.50 -13.77
CA ALA A 313 8.43 15.09 -13.48
C ALA A 313 7.49 14.23 -14.34
N GLU A 314 8.02 13.14 -14.89
CA GLU A 314 7.26 12.17 -15.66
C GLU A 314 6.87 11.01 -14.75
N LEU A 315 5.58 10.67 -14.71
CA LEU A 315 5.08 9.44 -14.10
C LEU A 315 4.80 8.43 -15.21
N ILE A 316 5.64 7.40 -15.29
CA ILE A 316 5.59 6.39 -16.35
C ILE A 316 4.85 5.16 -15.83
N ILE A 317 3.75 4.79 -16.48
CA ILE A 317 3.02 3.54 -16.25
C ILE A 317 3.67 2.46 -17.11
N ALA A 318 4.63 1.74 -16.53
CA ALA A 318 5.43 0.75 -17.24
C ALA A 318 4.77 -0.63 -17.30
N LYS A 319 3.88 -0.92 -16.35
CA LYS A 319 3.05 -2.13 -16.32
C LYS A 319 1.69 -1.79 -15.77
N HIS A 320 0.64 -2.31 -16.40
CA HIS A 320 -0.73 -2.22 -15.90
C HIS A 320 -1.54 -3.42 -16.40
N ARG A 321 -1.93 -4.33 -15.48
CA ARG A 321 -2.64 -5.57 -15.88
C ARG A 321 -4.06 -5.32 -16.38
N LYS A 322 -4.70 -4.26 -15.93
CA LYS A 322 -6.13 -3.97 -16.20
C LYS A 322 -6.36 -2.75 -17.10
N GLY A 323 -5.32 -2.05 -17.51
CA GLY A 323 -5.46 -0.82 -18.27
C GLY A 323 -4.29 -0.51 -19.21
N GLY A 324 -4.29 0.72 -19.71
CA GLY A 324 -3.28 1.20 -20.64
C GLY A 324 -1.92 1.51 -19.98
N LEU A 325 -0.89 1.52 -20.81
CA LEU A 325 0.42 2.08 -20.49
C LEU A 325 0.47 3.53 -20.96
N GLY A 326 1.31 4.33 -20.35
CA GLY A 326 1.46 5.74 -20.75
C GLY A 326 2.43 6.50 -19.85
N THR A 327 2.58 7.77 -20.16
CA THR A 327 3.36 8.72 -19.34
C THR A 327 2.49 9.94 -19.06
N VAL A 328 2.48 10.36 -17.81
CA VAL A 328 1.79 11.56 -17.32
C VAL A 328 2.85 12.55 -16.85
N ASN A 329 2.69 13.82 -17.24
CA ASN A 329 3.62 14.92 -16.89
C ASN A 329 3.09 15.72 -15.71
#